data_d0c4a4177947d6bc9e6197b001c0fb19
#
_entry.id   d0c4a4177947d6bc9e6197b001c0fb19
#
_cell.length_a   1.000
_cell.length_b   1.000
_cell.length_c   1.000
_cell.angle_alpha   90.00
_cell.angle_beta   90.00
_cell.angle_gamma   90.00
#
_symmetry.space_group_name_H-M   'P 1'
#
loop_
_entity.id
_entity.type
_entity.pdbx_description
1 polymer ?
#
loop_
_entity_poly.entity_id
_entity_poly.type
_entity_poly.pdbx_seq_one_letter_code
_entity_poly.pdbx_strand_id
1 'polypeptide(L)'
;GTGELLNPEEVYSPRTISKLEAAAVADTIVDIATREDVESGRVTRLSETGALTYRFQAENVRDFTWTTSNAQIWKSTSALVPDRDGDGRDDRVAIHSFYREYRAPLWEEQALYGKHSIEFESRFTGLTYPWPHMTSVEGADIIGGGMEFPMLTLLGDYNGSTVQALYAVTAHELAHMWIPMIVGANEKRHAWIDEGSTTFLENQAKPDYWPGMPNPDAADREGYLDVARLGGEQPMMRHGDYYEPGPGYGTASYPKPATMLVTLRNLLGEEVFTRAYQSFIADWAYKHPSPWDFFNTF
;
A
#
# COMPACT_ATOMS: atom_id res chain seq x y z
N GLY A 1 -13.18 -4.43 -4.61
CA GLY A 1 -13.20 -4.85 -3.19
C GLY A 1 -12.05 -5.75 -2.87
N THR A 2 -11.87 -6.03 -1.57
CA THR A 2 -10.92 -7.04 -1.10
C THR A 2 -11.25 -8.40 -1.70
N GLY A 3 -10.24 -9.13 -2.16
CA GLY A 3 -10.39 -10.46 -2.74
C GLY A 3 -10.61 -10.51 -4.25
N GLU A 4 -10.64 -11.72 -4.75
CA GLU A 4 -10.89 -12.00 -6.16
C GLU A 4 -12.39 -11.91 -6.49
N LEU A 5 -12.72 -11.24 -7.58
CA LEU A 5 -14.10 -11.22 -8.10
C LEU A 5 -14.39 -12.54 -8.83
N LEU A 6 -15.27 -13.36 -8.25
CA LEU A 6 -15.59 -14.71 -8.76
C LEU A 6 -16.49 -14.73 -9.99
N ASN A 7 -17.19 -13.65 -10.28
CA ASN A 7 -18.17 -13.60 -11.34
C ASN A 7 -18.02 -12.37 -12.26
N PRO A 8 -16.82 -12.09 -12.78
CA PRO A 8 -16.59 -10.91 -13.62
C PRO A 8 -17.46 -10.91 -14.88
N GLU A 9 -17.70 -12.07 -15.49
CA GLU A 9 -18.50 -12.22 -16.68
C GLU A 9 -20.01 -11.95 -16.47
N GLU A 10 -20.49 -12.05 -15.22
CA GLU A 10 -21.88 -11.72 -14.89
C GLU A 10 -22.07 -10.21 -14.67
N VAL A 11 -21.03 -9.49 -14.31
CA VAL A 11 -21.13 -8.08 -13.91
C VAL A 11 -20.45 -7.10 -14.86
N TYR A 12 -19.35 -7.48 -15.49
CA TYR A 12 -18.66 -6.60 -16.44
C TYR A 12 -19.07 -6.86 -17.89
N SER A 13 -19.02 -5.82 -18.72
CA SER A 13 -19.23 -5.94 -20.15
C SER A 13 -18.09 -6.76 -20.79
N PRO A 14 -18.32 -7.44 -21.92
CA PRO A 14 -17.26 -8.18 -22.63
C PRO A 14 -16.06 -7.29 -22.99
N ARG A 15 -16.30 -6.01 -23.29
CA ARG A 15 -15.25 -5.03 -23.56
C ARG A 15 -14.38 -4.77 -22.32
N THR A 16 -14.99 -4.62 -21.15
CA THR A 16 -14.28 -4.43 -19.88
C THR A 16 -13.43 -5.65 -19.55
N ILE A 17 -13.97 -6.85 -19.72
CA ILE A 17 -13.23 -8.11 -19.50
C ILE A 17 -12.01 -8.19 -20.41
N SER A 18 -12.18 -7.96 -21.74
CA SER A 18 -11.05 -8.00 -22.67
C SER A 18 -9.93 -6.99 -22.32
N LYS A 19 -10.29 -5.81 -21.80
CA LYS A 19 -9.32 -4.83 -21.33
C LYS A 19 -8.60 -5.29 -20.04
N LEU A 20 -9.32 -5.94 -19.12
CA LEU A 20 -8.73 -6.52 -17.91
C LEU A 20 -7.75 -7.64 -18.24
N GLU A 21 -8.09 -8.52 -19.17
CA GLU A 21 -7.19 -9.56 -19.68
C GLU A 21 -5.91 -8.96 -20.29
N ALA A 22 -6.05 -7.89 -21.07
CA ALA A 22 -4.91 -7.18 -21.63
C ALA A 22 -4.04 -6.53 -20.52
N ALA A 23 -4.67 -5.92 -19.51
CA ALA A 23 -3.96 -5.29 -18.39
C ALA A 23 -3.23 -6.30 -17.50
N ALA A 24 -3.76 -7.52 -17.37
CA ALA A 24 -3.16 -8.58 -16.56
C ALA A 24 -1.75 -9.00 -17.01
N VAL A 25 -1.38 -8.69 -18.24
CA VAL A 25 -0.06 -8.99 -18.82
C VAL A 25 0.69 -7.74 -19.28
N ALA A 26 0.15 -6.54 -19.03
CA ALA A 26 0.70 -5.29 -19.48
C ALA A 26 1.72 -4.71 -18.49
N ASP A 27 2.82 -4.18 -19.01
CA ASP A 27 3.79 -3.39 -18.23
C ASP A 27 3.49 -1.88 -18.26
N THR A 28 2.52 -1.46 -19.07
CA THR A 28 2.05 -0.09 -19.20
C THR A 28 0.59 0.02 -18.79
N ILE A 29 0.12 1.24 -18.58
CA ILE A 29 -1.27 1.50 -18.19
C ILE A 29 -2.23 1.15 -19.34
N VAL A 30 -3.31 0.44 -18.99
CA VAL A 30 -4.47 0.17 -19.83
C VAL A 30 -5.68 0.90 -19.25
N ASP A 31 -6.36 1.70 -20.05
CA ASP A 31 -7.62 2.37 -19.68
C ASP A 31 -8.78 1.36 -19.70
N ILE A 32 -9.11 0.81 -18.54
CA ILE A 32 -10.21 -0.15 -18.39
C ILE A 32 -11.55 0.55 -18.60
N ALA A 33 -11.77 1.66 -17.88
CA ALA A 33 -12.96 2.49 -18.02
C ALA A 33 -12.58 3.97 -18.08
N THR A 34 -12.82 4.60 -19.21
CA THR A 34 -12.70 6.05 -19.37
C THR A 34 -13.95 6.76 -18.81
N ARG A 35 -13.89 8.09 -18.68
CA ARG A 35 -15.07 8.89 -18.31
C ARG A 35 -16.27 8.60 -19.22
N GLU A 36 -16.07 8.54 -20.52
CA GLU A 36 -17.13 8.22 -21.48
C GLU A 36 -17.72 6.81 -21.25
N ASP A 37 -16.88 5.82 -20.93
CA ASP A 37 -17.34 4.46 -20.61
C ASP A 37 -18.21 4.45 -19.33
N VAL A 38 -17.82 5.22 -18.30
CA VAL A 38 -18.58 5.35 -17.05
C VAL A 38 -19.91 6.08 -17.27
N GLU A 39 -19.89 7.25 -17.89
CA GLU A 39 -21.09 8.08 -18.14
C GLU A 39 -22.10 7.37 -19.05
N SER A 40 -21.65 6.55 -19.99
CA SER A 40 -22.52 5.77 -20.88
C SER A 40 -22.95 4.42 -20.34
N GLY A 41 -22.49 4.03 -19.13
CA GLY A 41 -22.83 2.74 -18.52
C GLY A 41 -22.24 1.52 -19.22
N ARG A 42 -21.18 1.69 -20.03
CA ARG A 42 -20.58 0.58 -20.83
C ARG A 42 -19.62 -0.31 -20.04
N VAL A 43 -19.33 0.04 -18.80
CA VAL A 43 -18.37 -0.72 -17.96
C VAL A 43 -18.98 -2.05 -17.50
N THR A 44 -20.23 -2.03 -17.10
CA THR A 44 -20.96 -3.19 -16.58
C THR A 44 -21.93 -3.78 -17.59
N ARG A 45 -22.41 -4.99 -17.32
CA ARG A 45 -23.53 -5.56 -18.05
C ARG A 45 -24.83 -4.81 -17.75
N LEU A 46 -25.74 -4.83 -18.68
CA LEU A 46 -27.13 -4.44 -18.43
C LEU A 46 -27.80 -5.50 -17.57
N SER A 47 -28.53 -5.06 -16.56
CA SER A 47 -29.31 -5.93 -15.68
C SER A 47 -30.81 -5.74 -15.93
N GLU A 48 -31.56 -6.83 -16.08
CA GLU A 48 -33.02 -6.82 -16.21
C GLU A 48 -33.70 -6.29 -14.95
N THR A 49 -33.08 -6.49 -13.78
CA THR A 49 -33.60 -6.05 -12.47
C THR A 49 -33.08 -4.67 -12.04
N GLY A 50 -32.14 -4.09 -12.78
CA GLY A 50 -31.45 -2.86 -12.41
C GLY A 50 -30.35 -3.07 -11.36
N ALA A 51 -30.09 -4.31 -10.91
CA ALA A 51 -29.07 -4.65 -9.93
C ALA A 51 -28.09 -5.71 -10.48
N LEU A 52 -26.83 -5.60 -10.09
CA LEU A 52 -25.78 -6.59 -10.34
C LEU A 52 -25.25 -7.10 -9.01
N THR A 53 -24.99 -8.39 -8.92
CA THR A 53 -24.43 -9.02 -7.72
C THR A 53 -22.96 -9.34 -7.95
N TYR A 54 -22.09 -8.71 -7.17
CA TYR A 54 -20.66 -8.98 -7.18
C TYR A 54 -20.33 -9.99 -6.06
N ARG A 55 -19.60 -11.04 -6.40
CA ARG A 55 -19.15 -12.06 -5.45
C ARG A 55 -17.65 -12.03 -5.33
N PHE A 56 -17.13 -11.67 -4.15
CA PHE A 56 -15.71 -11.64 -3.85
C PHE A 56 -15.34 -12.78 -2.89
N GLN A 57 -14.13 -13.30 -3.06
CA GLN A 57 -13.50 -14.23 -2.13
C GLN A 57 -12.10 -13.77 -1.80
N ALA A 58 -11.75 -13.78 -0.52
CA ALA A 58 -10.42 -13.45 -0.02
C ALA A 58 -9.98 -14.50 0.99
N GLU A 59 -8.68 -14.81 0.98
CA GLU A 59 -8.05 -15.70 1.95
C GLU A 59 -6.91 -14.99 2.67
N ASN A 60 -6.68 -15.36 3.93
CA ASN A 60 -5.62 -14.80 4.77
C ASN A 60 -5.67 -13.26 4.87
N VAL A 61 -6.87 -12.71 5.02
CA VAL A 61 -7.10 -11.27 5.21
C VAL A 61 -7.65 -10.97 6.59
N ARG A 62 -7.31 -9.80 7.14
CA ARG A 62 -7.77 -9.34 8.45
C ARG A 62 -9.11 -8.64 8.38
N ASP A 63 -9.36 -7.98 7.25
CA ASP A 63 -10.52 -7.14 6.98
C ASP A 63 -11.07 -7.39 5.58
N PHE A 64 -12.27 -6.89 5.33
CA PHE A 64 -12.87 -6.85 4.00
C PHE A 64 -13.43 -5.46 3.75
N THR A 65 -12.99 -4.82 2.66
CA THR A 65 -13.51 -3.53 2.23
C THR A 65 -14.00 -3.58 0.80
N TRP A 66 -14.88 -2.66 0.46
CA TRP A 66 -15.35 -2.46 -0.90
C TRP A 66 -15.70 -1.00 -1.15
N THR A 67 -15.64 -0.60 -2.39
CA THR A 67 -16.05 0.72 -2.85
C THR A 67 -16.91 0.61 -4.09
N THR A 68 -17.74 1.62 -4.33
CA THR A 68 -18.54 1.77 -5.53
C THR A 68 -18.62 3.23 -5.92
N SER A 69 -18.59 3.50 -7.21
CA SER A 69 -18.66 4.85 -7.75
C SER A 69 -19.26 4.84 -9.15
N ASN A 70 -19.97 5.91 -9.48
CA ASN A 70 -20.44 6.20 -10.84
C ASN A 70 -19.67 7.38 -11.49
N ALA A 71 -18.54 7.77 -10.90
CA ALA A 71 -17.76 8.93 -11.33
C ALA A 71 -16.26 8.66 -11.47
N GLN A 72 -15.76 7.55 -10.96
CA GLN A 72 -14.35 7.19 -11.05
C GLN A 72 -14.04 6.49 -12.37
N ILE A 73 -12.97 6.89 -13.03
CA ILE A 73 -12.37 6.13 -14.12
C ILE A 73 -11.53 4.99 -13.55
N TRP A 74 -11.20 4.02 -14.39
CA TRP A 74 -10.45 2.84 -13.99
C TRP A 74 -9.27 2.63 -14.93
N LYS A 75 -8.06 2.70 -14.38
CA LYS A 75 -6.82 2.35 -15.04
C LYS A 75 -6.22 1.11 -14.41
N SER A 76 -5.50 0.31 -15.19
CA SER A 76 -4.87 -0.91 -14.68
C SER A 76 -3.57 -1.21 -15.41
N THR A 77 -2.68 -1.93 -14.72
CA THR A 77 -1.46 -2.54 -15.24
C THR A 77 -1.21 -3.83 -14.46
N SER A 78 -0.05 -4.48 -14.62
CA SER A 78 0.36 -5.59 -13.76
C SER A 78 1.77 -5.40 -13.21
N ALA A 79 1.98 -5.81 -11.96
CA ALA A 79 3.28 -5.92 -11.33
C ALA A 79 3.86 -7.32 -11.55
N LEU A 80 5.18 -7.41 -11.77
CA LEU A 80 5.89 -8.68 -11.86
C LEU A 80 6.57 -8.93 -10.52
N VAL A 81 6.16 -9.99 -9.83
CA VAL A 81 6.67 -10.36 -8.51
C VAL A 81 7.39 -11.70 -8.55
N PRO A 82 8.33 -11.98 -7.62
CA PRO A 82 8.99 -13.27 -7.56
C PRO A 82 8.00 -14.45 -7.50
N ASP A 83 8.43 -15.58 -8.03
CA ASP A 83 7.69 -16.86 -8.04
C ASP A 83 6.98 -17.12 -6.70
N ARG A 84 5.67 -17.20 -6.74
CA ARG A 84 4.78 -17.33 -5.59
C ARG A 84 4.23 -18.74 -5.46
N ASP A 85 4.05 -19.43 -6.60
CA ASP A 85 3.42 -20.75 -6.64
C ASP A 85 4.44 -21.90 -6.82
N GLY A 86 5.72 -21.60 -7.01
CA GLY A 86 6.82 -22.56 -7.10
C GLY A 86 6.97 -23.20 -8.48
N ASP A 87 6.43 -22.58 -9.54
CA ASP A 87 6.55 -23.07 -10.90
C ASP A 87 7.88 -22.67 -11.59
N GLY A 88 8.68 -21.85 -10.92
CA GLY A 88 9.98 -21.33 -11.39
C GLY A 88 9.89 -20.11 -12.28
N ARG A 89 8.76 -19.42 -12.30
CA ARG A 89 8.52 -18.19 -13.05
C ARG A 89 7.99 -17.09 -12.13
N ASP A 90 8.33 -15.87 -12.50
CA ASP A 90 7.74 -14.70 -11.81
C ASP A 90 6.23 -14.60 -12.11
N ASP A 91 5.48 -14.22 -11.08
CA ASP A 91 4.03 -14.07 -11.12
C ASP A 91 3.60 -12.65 -11.49
N ARG A 92 2.37 -12.52 -11.97
CA ARG A 92 1.75 -11.21 -12.18
C ARG A 92 0.64 -10.94 -11.18
N VAL A 93 0.64 -9.72 -10.66
CA VAL A 93 -0.37 -9.15 -9.76
C VAL A 93 -1.08 -8.03 -10.49
N ALA A 94 -2.40 -8.06 -10.58
CA ALA A 94 -3.15 -6.98 -11.21
C ALA A 94 -3.10 -5.71 -10.33
N ILE A 95 -2.79 -4.58 -10.93
CA ILE A 95 -2.72 -3.29 -10.25
C ILE A 95 -3.79 -2.37 -10.81
N HIS A 96 -4.69 -1.92 -9.94
CA HIS A 96 -5.83 -1.09 -10.32
C HIS A 96 -5.75 0.28 -9.67
N SER A 97 -6.22 1.30 -10.40
CA SER A 97 -6.36 2.66 -9.92
C SER A 97 -7.75 3.18 -10.29
N PHE A 98 -8.50 3.63 -9.28
CA PHE A 98 -9.83 4.24 -9.43
C PHE A 98 -9.79 5.67 -8.91
N TYR A 99 -10.11 6.64 -9.75
CA TYR A 99 -10.08 8.05 -9.37
C TYR A 99 -11.02 8.91 -10.21
N ARG A 100 -11.40 10.06 -9.65
CA ARG A 100 -12.17 11.08 -10.37
C ARG A 100 -11.19 11.99 -11.09
N GLU A 101 -11.08 11.82 -12.40
CA GLU A 101 -10.10 12.52 -13.25
C GLU A 101 -10.09 14.05 -13.05
N TYR A 102 -11.26 14.66 -12.86
CA TYR A 102 -11.37 16.10 -12.61
C TYR A 102 -10.98 16.53 -11.19
N ARG A 103 -10.97 15.59 -10.23
CA ARG A 103 -10.59 15.84 -8.82
C ARG A 103 -9.13 15.53 -8.54
N ALA A 104 -8.59 14.55 -9.19
CA ALA A 104 -7.27 13.99 -8.89
C ALA A 104 -6.37 13.95 -10.13
N PRO A 105 -5.99 15.11 -10.70
CA PRO A 105 -5.18 15.17 -11.92
C PRO A 105 -3.78 14.57 -11.76
N LEU A 106 -3.24 14.46 -10.54
CA LEU A 106 -1.95 13.81 -10.29
C LEU A 106 -1.99 12.28 -10.41
N TRP A 107 -3.19 11.69 -10.47
CA TRP A 107 -3.39 10.24 -10.47
C TRP A 107 -3.19 9.56 -11.83
N GLU A 108 -2.81 10.31 -12.84
CA GLU A 108 -2.64 9.78 -14.21
C GLU A 108 -1.76 8.52 -14.26
N GLU A 109 -0.68 8.51 -13.48
CA GLU A 109 0.29 7.41 -13.40
C GLU A 109 0.14 6.55 -12.13
N GLN A 110 -0.95 6.70 -11.36
CA GLN A 110 -1.12 6.01 -10.07
C GLN A 110 -0.97 4.49 -10.15
N ALA A 111 -1.44 3.87 -11.24
CA ALA A 111 -1.27 2.43 -11.44
C ALA A 111 0.21 2.03 -11.57
N LEU A 112 1.08 2.89 -12.12
CA LEU A 112 2.53 2.63 -12.18
C LEU A 112 3.19 2.80 -10.81
N TYR A 113 2.70 3.73 -9.98
CA TYR A 113 3.16 3.88 -8.60
C TYR A 113 2.84 2.61 -7.79
N GLY A 114 1.61 2.10 -7.90
CA GLY A 114 1.22 0.85 -7.27
C GLY A 114 2.00 -0.36 -7.80
N LYS A 115 2.24 -0.44 -9.13
CA LYS A 115 3.08 -1.47 -9.73
C LYS A 115 4.48 -1.49 -9.10
N HIS A 116 5.15 -0.34 -9.11
CA HIS A 116 6.50 -0.25 -8.55
C HIS A 116 6.54 -0.62 -7.06
N SER A 117 5.59 -0.11 -6.26
CA SER A 117 5.54 -0.40 -4.82
C SER A 117 5.43 -1.90 -4.56
N ILE A 118 4.51 -2.61 -5.23
CA ILE A 118 4.34 -4.07 -5.06
C ILE A 118 5.60 -4.84 -5.51
N GLU A 119 6.23 -4.44 -6.62
CA GLU A 119 7.46 -5.05 -7.10
C GLU A 119 8.65 -4.80 -6.16
N PHE A 120 8.79 -3.56 -5.68
CA PHE A 120 9.85 -3.17 -4.75
C PHE A 120 9.71 -3.89 -3.42
N GLU A 121 8.54 -3.79 -2.79
CA GLU A 121 8.29 -4.35 -1.46
C GLU A 121 8.42 -5.88 -1.46
N SER A 122 7.96 -6.57 -2.50
CA SER A 122 8.14 -8.02 -2.66
C SER A 122 9.62 -8.41 -2.63
N ARG A 123 10.47 -7.64 -3.32
CA ARG A 123 11.92 -7.90 -3.33
C ARG A 123 12.60 -7.50 -2.03
N PHE A 124 12.27 -6.31 -1.50
CA PHE A 124 12.92 -5.76 -0.32
C PHE A 124 12.65 -6.60 0.93
N THR A 125 11.40 -6.97 1.14
CA THR A 125 10.97 -7.77 2.30
C THR A 125 11.37 -9.25 2.20
N GLY A 126 11.70 -9.73 1.00
CA GLY A 126 11.98 -11.14 0.75
C GLY A 126 10.74 -12.04 0.78
N LEU A 127 9.55 -11.45 0.90
CA LEU A 127 8.28 -12.15 0.87
C LEU A 127 7.41 -11.60 -0.26
N THR A 128 7.12 -12.44 -1.24
CA THR A 128 6.32 -12.06 -2.41
C THR A 128 4.89 -11.68 -2.04
N TYR A 129 4.36 -10.64 -2.65
CA TYR A 129 2.95 -10.22 -2.49
C TYR A 129 2.00 -11.39 -2.79
N PRO A 130 1.16 -11.83 -1.83
CA PRO A 130 0.49 -13.12 -1.98
C PRO A 130 -0.87 -13.06 -2.68
N TRP A 131 -1.47 -11.88 -2.81
CA TRP A 131 -2.83 -11.73 -3.31
C TRP A 131 -2.90 -11.45 -4.81
N PRO A 132 -4.07 -11.68 -5.47
CA PRO A 132 -4.18 -11.60 -6.93
C PRO A 132 -4.14 -10.19 -7.48
N HIS A 133 -4.47 -9.18 -6.67
CA HIS A 133 -4.48 -7.78 -7.10
C HIS A 133 -4.14 -6.82 -5.96
N MET A 134 -3.81 -5.57 -6.34
CA MET A 134 -3.77 -4.41 -5.46
C MET A 134 -4.49 -3.24 -6.12
N THR A 135 -5.31 -2.55 -5.35
CA THR A 135 -6.17 -1.48 -5.84
C THR A 135 -5.95 -0.19 -5.05
N SER A 136 -5.69 0.91 -5.74
CA SER A 136 -5.69 2.26 -5.16
C SER A 136 -6.99 2.97 -5.53
N VAL A 137 -7.66 3.55 -4.55
CA VAL A 137 -8.93 4.27 -4.73
C VAL A 137 -8.79 5.71 -4.21
N GLU A 138 -9.11 6.68 -5.04
CA GLU A 138 -9.17 8.08 -4.63
C GLU A 138 -10.37 8.32 -3.73
N GLY A 139 -10.12 8.80 -2.54
CA GLY A 139 -11.10 9.03 -1.48
C GLY A 139 -10.99 10.40 -0.83
N ALA A 140 -10.66 11.45 -1.58
CA ALA A 140 -10.39 12.80 -1.06
C ALA A 140 -11.53 13.42 -0.24
N ASP A 141 -12.77 12.97 -0.43
CA ASP A 141 -13.91 13.43 0.38
C ASP A 141 -14.02 12.68 1.72
N ILE A 142 -13.18 11.67 1.94
CA ILE A 142 -13.21 10.78 3.10
C ILE A 142 -11.92 10.91 3.90
N ILE A 143 -10.75 10.95 3.22
CA ILE A 143 -9.44 10.91 3.85
C ILE A 143 -8.46 11.88 3.18
N GLY A 144 -7.55 12.48 3.97
CA GLY A 144 -6.49 13.35 3.47
C GLY A 144 -5.13 12.69 3.33
N GLY A 145 -4.92 11.54 3.95
CA GLY A 145 -3.73 10.68 3.87
C GLY A 145 -4.01 9.40 3.11
N GLY A 146 -3.83 8.26 3.77
CA GLY A 146 -4.18 6.95 3.23
C GLY A 146 -4.81 6.04 4.28
N MET A 147 -5.28 4.87 3.84
CA MET A 147 -5.81 3.80 4.67
C MET A 147 -5.62 2.45 3.98
N GLU A 148 -5.00 1.54 4.68
CA GLU A 148 -4.37 0.32 4.20
C GLU A 148 -5.28 -0.92 4.14
N PHE A 149 -6.51 -0.84 3.77
CA PHE A 149 -7.34 -2.05 3.67
C PHE A 149 -6.70 -3.15 2.80
N PRO A 150 -6.88 -4.44 3.14
CA PRO A 150 -6.28 -5.53 2.37
C PRO A 150 -6.69 -5.49 0.90
N MET A 151 -5.71 -5.50 0.00
CA MET A 151 -5.88 -5.44 -1.46
C MET A 151 -6.57 -4.19 -1.99
N LEU A 152 -6.94 -3.22 -1.12
CA LEU A 152 -7.58 -1.98 -1.52
C LEU A 152 -7.17 -0.85 -0.58
N THR A 153 -6.32 0.06 -1.04
CA THR A 153 -5.97 1.26 -0.27
C THR A 153 -6.81 2.45 -0.70
N LEU A 154 -7.19 3.27 0.29
CA LEU A 154 -7.88 4.52 0.08
C LEU A 154 -6.88 5.66 0.25
N LEU A 155 -6.76 6.53 -0.75
CA LEU A 155 -5.80 7.63 -0.75
C LEU A 155 -6.47 8.98 -1.00
N GLY A 156 -5.93 10.05 -0.44
CA GLY A 156 -6.32 11.41 -0.78
C GLY A 156 -6.00 11.78 -2.24
N ASP A 157 -6.57 12.85 -2.74
CA ASP A 157 -6.35 13.32 -4.12
C ASP A 157 -4.97 13.97 -4.33
N TYR A 158 -4.34 14.41 -3.26
CA TYR A 158 -3.05 15.10 -3.25
C TYR A 158 -2.99 16.38 -4.11
N ASN A 159 -4.16 16.96 -4.41
CA ASN A 159 -4.25 18.25 -5.10
C ASN A 159 -3.49 19.34 -4.33
N GLY A 160 -2.71 20.11 -5.05
CA GLY A 160 -1.85 21.15 -4.44
C GLY A 160 -0.54 20.60 -3.86
N SER A 161 -0.28 19.30 -3.99
CA SER A 161 0.98 18.65 -3.64
C SER A 161 1.79 18.28 -4.89
N THR A 162 2.64 17.26 -4.82
CA THR A 162 3.51 16.78 -5.90
C THR A 162 3.23 15.31 -6.24
N VAL A 163 3.64 14.87 -7.42
CA VAL A 163 3.60 13.45 -7.81
C VAL A 163 4.46 12.60 -6.88
N GLN A 164 5.56 13.15 -6.34
CA GLN A 164 6.40 12.47 -5.36
C GLN A 164 5.67 12.24 -4.03
N ALA A 165 4.84 13.19 -3.59
CA ALA A 165 4.03 13.03 -2.38
C ALA A 165 2.91 12.00 -2.59
N LEU A 166 2.29 11.97 -3.76
CA LEU A 166 1.31 10.93 -4.11
C LEU A 166 1.99 9.55 -4.19
N TYR A 167 3.16 9.45 -4.80
CA TYR A 167 3.94 8.21 -4.80
C TYR A 167 4.30 7.77 -3.38
N ALA A 168 4.76 8.71 -2.54
CA ALA A 168 5.16 8.43 -1.15
C ALA A 168 4.03 7.77 -0.36
N VAL A 169 2.83 8.39 -0.34
CA VAL A 169 1.67 7.78 0.33
C VAL A 169 1.26 6.46 -0.33
N THR A 170 1.39 6.33 -1.64
CA THR A 170 1.10 5.05 -2.31
C THR A 170 2.04 3.96 -1.83
N ALA A 171 3.35 4.20 -1.79
CA ALA A 171 4.33 3.25 -1.30
C ALA A 171 4.12 2.91 0.18
N HIS A 172 3.77 3.91 1.01
CA HIS A 172 3.42 3.73 2.41
C HIS A 172 2.23 2.76 2.59
N GLU A 173 1.11 3.08 1.96
CA GLU A 173 -0.11 2.27 2.09
C GLU A 173 0.03 0.86 1.50
N LEU A 174 0.87 0.69 0.48
CA LEU A 174 1.11 -0.62 -0.09
C LEU A 174 2.10 -1.44 0.75
N ALA A 175 3.05 -0.79 1.42
CA ALA A 175 3.95 -1.45 2.37
C ALA A 175 3.19 -2.08 3.56
N HIS A 176 2.05 -1.50 3.94
CA HIS A 176 1.14 -2.08 4.92
C HIS A 176 0.62 -3.47 4.54
N MET A 177 0.68 -3.87 3.28
CA MET A 177 0.32 -5.23 2.91
C MET A 177 1.26 -6.27 3.55
N TRP A 178 2.50 -5.89 3.89
CA TRP A 178 3.42 -6.72 4.67
C TRP A 178 3.24 -6.52 6.17
N ILE A 179 3.10 -5.29 6.64
CA ILE A 179 2.83 -4.94 8.05
C ILE A 179 1.73 -3.85 8.05
N PRO A 180 0.52 -4.10 8.55
CA PRO A 180 0.11 -5.20 9.42
C PRO A 180 -0.62 -6.35 8.72
N MET A 181 -0.79 -6.35 7.39
CA MET A 181 -1.69 -7.32 6.74
C MET A 181 -1.14 -8.75 6.77
N ILE A 182 0.13 -8.96 6.46
CA ILE A 182 0.78 -10.28 6.53
C ILE A 182 1.35 -10.52 7.91
N VAL A 183 2.14 -9.59 8.46
CA VAL A 183 2.68 -9.64 9.82
C VAL A 183 1.79 -8.82 10.74
N GLY A 184 0.89 -9.47 11.47
CA GLY A 184 -0.23 -8.85 12.17
C GLY A 184 0.16 -8.10 13.44
N ALA A 185 0.64 -6.88 13.35
CA ALA A 185 0.88 -6.02 14.51
C ALA A 185 -0.42 -5.70 15.27
N ASN A 186 -0.32 -5.51 16.59
CA ASN A 186 -1.40 -4.92 17.37
C ASN A 186 -1.28 -3.39 17.31
N GLU A 187 -1.88 -2.79 16.30
CA GLU A 187 -1.78 -1.37 15.95
C GLU A 187 -2.18 -0.45 17.11
N LYS A 188 -3.24 -0.80 17.86
CA LYS A 188 -3.69 -0.04 19.04
C LYS A 188 -2.62 0.07 20.13
N ARG A 189 -1.83 -0.98 20.30
CA ARG A 189 -0.80 -1.05 21.35
C ARG A 189 0.57 -0.67 20.87
N HIS A 190 0.87 -0.95 19.61
CA HIS A 190 2.20 -0.91 19.05
C HIS A 190 2.19 -0.31 17.63
N ALA A 191 1.56 0.85 17.48
CA ALA A 191 1.46 1.57 16.20
C ALA A 191 2.80 1.75 15.49
N TRP A 192 3.90 1.81 16.24
CA TRP A 192 5.25 1.96 15.70
C TRP A 192 5.73 0.76 14.87
N ILE A 193 5.25 -0.48 15.15
CA ILE A 193 5.61 -1.66 14.34
C ILE A 193 4.96 -1.55 12.97
N ASP A 194 3.73 -1.10 12.94
CA ASP A 194 2.94 -0.87 11.77
C ASP A 194 3.47 0.33 10.97
N GLU A 195 3.20 1.53 11.43
CA GLU A 195 3.48 2.79 10.76
C GLU A 195 4.98 3.08 10.58
N GLY A 196 5.79 2.69 11.57
CA GLY A 196 7.23 2.90 11.51
C GLY A 196 7.92 2.00 10.51
N SER A 197 7.47 0.75 10.37
CA SER A 197 7.98 -0.16 9.35
C SER A 197 7.60 0.31 7.95
N THR A 198 6.36 0.75 7.75
CA THR A 198 5.89 1.26 6.46
C THR A 198 6.53 2.58 6.08
N THR A 199 6.72 3.51 7.03
CA THR A 199 7.51 4.73 6.80
C THR A 199 8.94 4.40 6.38
N PHE A 200 9.58 3.42 7.01
CA PHE A 200 10.90 2.96 6.62
C PHE A 200 10.89 2.40 5.19
N LEU A 201 9.95 1.51 4.85
CA LEU A 201 9.83 0.90 3.53
C LEU A 201 9.54 1.95 2.45
N GLU A 202 8.61 2.86 2.68
CA GLU A 202 8.33 4.02 1.82
C GLU A 202 9.62 4.78 1.49
N ASN A 203 10.45 5.05 2.52
CA ASN A 203 11.70 5.77 2.36
C ASN A 203 12.74 5.01 1.54
N GLN A 204 12.71 3.68 1.53
CA GLN A 204 13.57 2.88 0.65
C GLN A 204 13.02 2.83 -0.78
N ALA A 205 11.72 2.79 -0.97
CA ALA A 205 11.07 2.75 -2.28
C ALA A 205 11.22 4.07 -3.06
N LYS A 206 11.17 5.22 -2.37
CA LYS A 206 11.25 6.54 -3.01
C LYS A 206 12.50 6.74 -3.88
N PRO A 207 13.73 6.52 -3.41
CA PRO A 207 14.92 6.68 -4.23
C PRO A 207 15.08 5.61 -5.31
N ASP A 208 14.46 4.45 -5.17
CA ASP A 208 14.42 3.43 -6.21
C ASP A 208 13.57 3.90 -7.41
N TYR A 209 12.41 4.48 -7.15
CA TYR A 209 11.54 5.06 -8.19
C TYR A 209 12.05 6.40 -8.73
N TRP A 210 12.61 7.26 -7.87
CA TRP A 210 13.09 8.61 -8.20
C TRP A 210 14.60 8.74 -7.93
N PRO A 211 15.48 8.17 -8.77
CA PRO A 211 16.92 8.25 -8.57
C PRO A 211 17.42 9.69 -8.46
N GLY A 212 18.22 9.97 -7.44
CA GLY A 212 18.80 11.30 -7.20
C GLY A 212 17.95 12.23 -6.33
N MET A 213 16.83 11.78 -5.80
CA MET A 213 16.09 12.56 -4.80
C MET A 213 16.89 12.72 -3.50
N PRO A 214 16.62 13.77 -2.68
CA PRO A 214 17.20 13.87 -1.34
C PRO A 214 16.87 12.64 -0.48
N ASN A 215 17.79 12.24 0.40
CA ASN A 215 17.62 11.10 1.28
C ASN A 215 16.37 11.26 2.18
N PRO A 216 15.31 10.46 2.01
CA PRO A 216 14.08 10.58 2.81
C PRO A 216 14.29 10.28 4.29
N ASP A 217 15.19 9.34 4.63
CA ASP A 217 15.52 9.00 6.02
C ASP A 217 16.06 10.21 6.80
N ALA A 218 16.71 11.14 6.12
CA ALA A 218 17.21 12.36 6.75
C ALA A 218 16.07 13.32 7.13
N ALA A 219 15.02 13.42 6.33
CA ALA A 219 13.86 14.24 6.63
C ALA A 219 13.09 13.72 7.85
N ASP A 220 12.86 12.42 7.95
CA ASP A 220 12.20 11.81 9.11
C ASP A 220 13.01 11.96 10.38
N ARG A 221 14.33 11.75 10.29
CA ARG A 221 15.22 11.97 11.44
C ARG A 221 15.16 13.42 11.94
N GLU A 222 15.23 14.42 11.06
CA GLU A 222 15.13 15.82 11.47
C GLU A 222 13.75 16.13 12.04
N GLY A 223 12.67 15.65 11.43
CA GLY A 223 11.31 15.80 11.98
C GLY A 223 11.16 15.22 13.38
N TYR A 224 11.72 14.03 13.63
CA TYR A 224 11.77 13.43 14.97
C TYR A 224 12.60 14.28 15.94
N LEU A 225 13.80 14.70 15.54
CA LEU A 225 14.69 15.48 16.39
C LEU A 225 14.10 16.85 16.73
N ASP A 226 13.38 17.50 15.85
CA ASP A 226 12.72 18.78 16.13
C ASP A 226 11.67 18.65 17.23
N VAL A 227 10.85 17.58 17.19
CA VAL A 227 9.88 17.29 18.26
C VAL A 227 10.59 16.99 19.58
N ALA A 228 11.69 16.21 19.54
CA ALA A 228 12.48 15.89 20.73
C ALA A 228 13.12 17.14 21.34
N ARG A 229 13.69 18.05 20.54
CA ARG A 229 14.27 19.33 20.99
C ARG A 229 13.24 20.24 21.65
N LEU A 230 11.99 20.18 21.23
CA LEU A 230 10.87 20.93 21.80
C LEU A 230 10.24 20.26 23.04
N GLY A 231 10.76 19.11 23.47
CA GLY A 231 10.23 18.36 24.60
C GLY A 231 8.91 17.65 24.36
N GLY A 232 8.50 17.50 23.08
CA GLY A 232 7.26 16.83 22.68
C GLY A 232 7.41 15.33 22.43
N GLU A 233 8.60 14.77 22.63
CA GLU A 233 8.87 13.36 22.43
C GLU A 233 8.11 12.47 23.42
N GLN A 234 7.54 11.37 22.91
CA GLN A 234 6.89 10.36 23.72
C GLN A 234 7.41 8.95 23.38
N PRO A 235 7.25 7.96 24.31
CA PRO A 235 7.72 6.60 24.07
C PRO A 235 6.95 5.91 22.94
N MET A 236 7.66 5.16 22.09
CA MET A 236 7.02 4.32 21.04
C MET A 236 6.16 3.19 21.62
N MET A 237 6.57 2.63 22.76
CA MET A 237 5.91 1.50 23.44
C MET A 237 4.69 1.92 24.27
N ARG A 238 4.00 2.99 23.85
CA ARG A 238 2.79 3.49 24.52
C ARG A 238 1.56 3.05 23.74
N HIS A 239 0.51 2.64 24.45
CA HIS A 239 -0.80 2.38 23.85
C HIS A 239 -1.36 3.65 23.18
N GLY A 240 -1.95 3.53 21.98
CA GLY A 240 -2.42 4.67 21.19
C GLY A 240 -3.36 5.63 21.92
N ASP A 241 -4.22 5.11 22.79
CA ASP A 241 -5.19 5.93 23.55
C ASP A 241 -4.54 6.76 24.68
N TYR A 242 -3.27 6.54 24.99
CA TYR A 242 -2.62 7.19 26.14
C TYR A 242 -1.56 8.23 25.76
N TYR A 243 -1.41 8.53 24.47
CA TYR A 243 -0.56 9.63 24.06
C TYR A 243 -1.13 10.97 24.51
N GLU A 244 -0.25 11.84 24.99
CA GLU A 244 -0.63 13.21 25.31
C GLU A 244 -0.98 14.00 24.04
N PRO A 245 -1.87 14.98 24.11
CA PRO A 245 -2.17 15.84 22.96
C PRO A 245 -0.93 16.49 22.37
N GLY A 246 -0.87 16.57 21.03
CA GLY A 246 0.27 17.16 20.32
C GLY A 246 0.94 16.17 19.34
N PRO A 247 2.17 16.44 18.93
CA PRO A 247 2.85 15.66 17.89
C PRO A 247 3.33 14.27 18.35
N GLY A 248 3.17 13.93 19.64
CA GLY A 248 3.78 12.76 20.27
C GLY A 248 3.38 11.43 19.63
N TYR A 249 2.10 11.21 19.36
CA TYR A 249 1.62 9.99 18.69
C TYR A 249 2.22 9.84 17.29
N GLY A 250 2.07 10.85 16.43
CA GLY A 250 2.58 10.80 15.07
C GLY A 250 4.10 10.60 15.04
N THR A 251 4.84 11.35 15.87
CA THR A 251 6.30 11.20 15.96
C THR A 251 6.71 9.80 16.42
N ALA A 252 6.06 9.25 17.45
CA ALA A 252 6.39 7.94 18.01
C ALA A 252 5.96 6.76 17.12
N SER A 253 5.00 6.97 16.22
CA SER A 253 4.48 5.93 15.33
C SER A 253 5.20 5.89 13.98
N TYR A 254 5.59 7.03 13.41
CA TYR A 254 6.15 7.17 12.06
C TYR A 254 7.67 7.48 12.04
N PRO A 255 8.14 8.74 12.19
CA PRO A 255 9.55 9.06 11.93
C PRO A 255 10.51 8.53 12.97
N LYS A 256 10.12 8.42 14.23
CA LYS A 256 11.00 7.90 15.30
C LYS A 256 11.36 6.43 15.09
N PRO A 257 10.40 5.50 14.89
CA PRO A 257 10.72 4.11 14.59
C PRO A 257 11.39 3.91 13.23
N ALA A 258 11.04 4.66 12.19
CA ALA A 258 11.78 4.64 10.92
C ALA A 258 13.25 5.03 11.14
N THR A 259 13.53 6.08 11.94
CA THR A 259 14.88 6.48 12.33
C THR A 259 15.59 5.37 13.15
N MET A 260 14.86 4.66 14.00
CA MET A 260 15.40 3.50 14.74
C MET A 260 15.85 2.40 13.78
N LEU A 261 15.04 2.04 12.78
CA LEU A 261 15.39 1.02 11.77
C LEU A 261 16.62 1.43 10.96
N VAL A 262 16.71 2.69 10.53
CA VAL A 262 17.92 3.22 9.89
C VAL A 262 19.15 3.15 10.80
N THR A 263 18.98 3.42 12.08
CA THR A 263 20.06 3.32 13.06
C THR A 263 20.51 1.87 13.23
N LEU A 264 19.59 0.92 13.33
CA LEU A 264 19.91 -0.51 13.37
C LEU A 264 20.65 -0.95 12.12
N ARG A 265 20.19 -0.55 10.93
CA ARG A 265 20.88 -0.83 9.68
C ARG A 265 22.33 -0.32 9.66
N ASN A 266 22.54 0.89 10.14
CA ASN A 266 23.89 1.47 10.23
C ASN A 266 24.80 0.78 11.25
N LEU A 267 24.23 0.27 12.35
CA LEU A 267 24.98 -0.45 13.38
C LEU A 267 25.34 -1.87 12.97
N LEU A 268 24.41 -2.58 12.34
CA LEU A 268 24.56 -3.99 11.95
C LEU A 268 25.26 -4.14 10.60
N GLY A 269 25.18 -3.13 9.74
CA GLY A 269 25.52 -3.18 8.33
C GLY A 269 24.37 -3.72 7.49
N GLU A 270 24.33 -3.31 6.21
CA GLU A 270 23.24 -3.58 5.27
C GLU A 270 22.88 -5.08 5.17
N GLU A 271 23.88 -5.95 5.00
CA GLU A 271 23.67 -7.39 4.82
C GLU A 271 23.01 -8.05 6.04
N VAL A 272 23.49 -7.73 7.25
CA VAL A 272 22.94 -8.33 8.48
C VAL A 272 21.55 -7.80 8.77
N PHE A 273 21.35 -6.48 8.61
CA PHE A 273 20.05 -5.86 8.78
C PHE A 273 19.01 -6.43 7.82
N THR A 274 19.32 -6.47 6.51
CA THR A 274 18.40 -7.00 5.50
C THR A 274 18.00 -8.44 5.80
N ARG A 275 18.96 -9.28 6.14
CA ARG A 275 18.69 -10.68 6.51
C ARG A 275 17.80 -10.79 7.76
N ALA A 276 18.05 -9.99 8.79
CA ALA A 276 17.23 -9.97 10.00
C ALA A 276 15.80 -9.47 9.71
N TYR A 277 15.68 -8.37 8.96
CA TYR A 277 14.37 -7.82 8.56
C TYR A 277 13.55 -8.82 7.75
N GLN A 278 14.15 -9.45 6.75
CA GLN A 278 13.50 -10.49 5.94
C GLN A 278 13.13 -11.73 6.78
N SER A 279 14.00 -12.15 7.72
CA SER A 279 13.67 -13.23 8.66
C SER A 279 12.49 -12.87 9.54
N PHE A 280 12.41 -11.63 10.06
CA PHE A 280 11.24 -11.18 10.81
C PHE A 280 9.94 -11.29 10.01
N ILE A 281 9.93 -10.80 8.78
CA ILE A 281 8.74 -10.89 7.90
C ILE A 281 8.36 -12.35 7.65
N ALA A 282 9.32 -13.22 7.30
CA ALA A 282 9.06 -14.63 6.99
C ALA A 282 8.59 -15.43 8.21
N ASP A 283 9.24 -15.25 9.37
CA ASP A 283 8.92 -16.00 10.59
C ASP A 283 7.56 -15.62 11.18
N TRP A 284 7.15 -14.36 10.98
CA TRP A 284 5.91 -13.82 11.52
C TRP A 284 4.79 -13.66 10.49
N ALA A 285 4.98 -14.11 9.26
CA ALA A 285 3.93 -14.13 8.24
C ALA A 285 2.69 -14.85 8.76
N TYR A 286 1.53 -14.18 8.68
CA TYR A 286 0.22 -14.64 9.18
C TYR A 286 0.16 -14.94 10.69
N LYS A 287 1.05 -14.31 11.45
CA LYS A 287 1.11 -14.36 12.91
C LYS A 287 1.07 -12.95 13.51
N HIS A 288 1.09 -12.87 14.84
CA HIS A 288 0.93 -11.62 15.59
C HIS A 288 2.12 -11.41 16.55
N PRO A 289 3.25 -10.84 16.07
CA PRO A 289 4.41 -10.61 16.90
C PRO A 289 4.14 -9.52 17.95
N SER A 290 4.81 -9.66 19.08
CA SER A 290 5.00 -8.59 20.05
C SER A 290 6.23 -7.75 19.70
N PRO A 291 6.41 -6.55 20.30
CA PRO A 291 7.66 -5.80 20.17
C PRO A 291 8.92 -6.58 20.53
N TRP A 292 8.82 -7.51 21.48
CA TRP A 292 9.96 -8.34 21.90
C TRP A 292 10.36 -9.34 20.83
N ASP A 293 9.40 -9.87 20.08
CA ASP A 293 9.67 -10.75 18.96
C ASP A 293 10.41 -9.99 17.85
N PHE A 294 10.02 -8.73 17.60
CA PHE A 294 10.74 -7.85 16.68
C PHE A 294 12.19 -7.64 17.14
N PHE A 295 12.41 -7.15 18.36
CA PHE A 295 13.76 -6.86 18.85
C PHE A 295 14.65 -8.10 19.00
N ASN A 296 14.07 -9.28 19.27
CA ASN A 296 14.84 -10.52 19.39
C ASN A 296 15.34 -11.05 18.03
N THR A 297 14.82 -10.53 16.92
CA THR A 297 15.27 -10.93 15.57
C THR A 297 16.54 -10.19 15.16
N PHE A 298 16.75 -8.98 15.66
CA PHE A 298 17.93 -8.15 15.37
C PHE A 298 19.02 -8.30 16.41
#